data_bb282b0f78d2acc44634148b6127407e
#
_entry.id   bb282b0f78d2acc44634148b6127407e
#
_cell.length_a   1.000
_cell.length_b   1.000
_cell.length_c   1.000
_cell.angle_alpha   90.00
_cell.angle_beta   90.00
_cell.angle_gamma   90.00
#
_symmetry.space_group_name_H-M   'P 1'
#
loop_
_entity.id
_entity.type
_entity.pdbx_description
1 polymer ?
#
loop_
_entity_poly.entity_id
_entity_poly.type
_entity_poly.pdbx_seq_one_letter_code
_entity_poly.pdbx_strand_id
1 'polypeptide(L)'
;SVKGSEVALAGVASAAHALAGKAAGLYVRQNSAQPGGGLDILVRGAGSVNANNDPLYVVDGFPIAKIDQPQGVNDRMNPGTQGVLNFLNPNDIERVEVLKDASATAIYGARAANGVVIITTKRGAEGKPQVDYSYNYSFQKYSDNYDMLSLQEWMVEKNKSTWEYWVWENGVGPWGGKTLEAAIRSPKGGLSYTQPYTEAQIAAAGAGTNWLDLITRNGQVQEHNLSLRGGSKATQYMLSLNYFDNQGIIRNSGMTRYTLKTNIDQKFLDIFKLGLNLTLTRI
;
A
#
# COMPACT_ATOMS: atom_id res chain seq x y z
N SER A 1 17.92 7.56 -13.17
CA SER A 1 17.95 6.18 -12.68
C SER A 1 18.19 6.16 -11.18
N VAL A 2 17.62 5.18 -10.50
CA VAL A 2 17.82 4.90 -9.07
C VAL A 2 18.54 3.58 -8.96
N LYS A 3 19.59 3.52 -8.15
CA LYS A 3 20.38 2.28 -7.96
C LYS A 3 19.63 1.29 -7.06
N GLY A 4 19.82 0.01 -7.31
CA GLY A 4 19.20 -1.06 -6.50
C GLY A 4 19.57 -1.03 -5.02
N SER A 5 20.80 -0.59 -4.70
CA SER A 5 21.23 -0.40 -3.31
C SER A 5 20.41 0.66 -2.57
N GLU A 6 19.90 1.67 -3.26
CA GLU A 6 19.01 2.68 -2.69
C GLU A 6 17.56 2.16 -2.56
N VAL A 7 17.18 1.19 -3.40
CA VAL A 7 15.87 0.54 -3.38
C VAL A 7 15.79 -0.52 -2.28
N ALA A 8 16.88 -1.26 -2.04
CA ALA A 8 16.96 -2.31 -1.02
C ALA A 8 17.01 -1.78 0.43
N LEU A 9 17.16 -0.47 0.62
CA LEU A 9 17.19 0.14 1.94
C LEU A 9 15.84 0.02 2.65
N ALA A 10 15.87 -0.67 3.80
CA ALA A 10 14.88 -0.60 4.87
C ALA A 10 13.55 -1.34 4.66
N GLY A 11 13.55 -2.68 4.65
CA GLY A 11 12.38 -3.47 5.04
C GLY A 11 11.03 -3.09 4.38
N VAL A 12 11.08 -2.50 3.18
CA VAL A 12 9.89 -2.08 2.46
C VAL A 12 9.28 -3.26 1.70
N ALA A 13 8.00 -3.44 1.83
CA ALA A 13 7.26 -4.55 1.24
C ALA A 13 7.34 -4.60 -0.30
N SER A 14 7.53 -3.46 -0.96
CA SER A 14 7.49 -3.35 -2.42
C SER A 14 8.56 -2.39 -2.95
N ALA A 15 9.10 -2.72 -4.11
CA ALA A 15 10.00 -1.86 -4.88
C ALA A 15 9.41 -0.46 -5.14
N ALA A 16 8.10 -0.35 -5.28
CA ALA A 16 7.42 0.91 -5.50
C ALA A 16 7.54 1.88 -4.31
N HIS A 17 7.50 1.39 -3.07
CA HIS A 17 7.74 2.23 -1.88
C HIS A 17 9.15 2.82 -1.87
N ALA A 18 10.12 2.03 -2.29
CA ALA A 18 11.51 2.46 -2.31
C ALA A 18 11.80 3.55 -3.36
N LEU A 19 10.91 3.74 -4.33
CA LEU A 19 11.03 4.79 -5.35
C LEU A 19 10.51 6.15 -4.90
N ALA A 20 9.73 6.20 -3.82
CA ALA A 20 9.15 7.44 -3.30
C ALA A 20 10.25 8.45 -2.98
N GLY A 21 10.18 9.64 -3.58
CA GLY A 21 11.13 10.74 -3.38
C GLY A 21 12.51 10.56 -4.02
N LYS A 22 12.80 9.41 -4.69
CA LYS A 22 14.12 9.13 -5.27
C LYS A 22 14.21 9.41 -6.77
N ALA A 23 13.10 9.48 -7.46
CA ALA A 23 13.07 9.79 -8.89
C ALA A 23 12.35 11.11 -9.14
N ALA A 24 13.03 12.10 -9.72
CA ALA A 24 12.44 13.40 -10.04
C ALA A 24 11.22 13.22 -10.98
N GLY A 25 10.09 13.86 -10.66
CA GLY A 25 8.83 13.78 -11.42
C GLY A 25 8.10 12.44 -11.34
N LEU A 26 8.47 11.62 -10.36
CA LEU A 26 7.71 10.46 -9.94
C LEU A 26 6.96 10.83 -8.64
N TYR A 27 5.65 10.72 -8.67
CA TYR A 27 4.82 10.86 -7.49
C TYR A 27 4.32 9.47 -7.09
N VAL A 28 4.62 9.07 -5.87
CA VAL A 28 4.20 7.78 -5.31
C VAL A 28 3.23 8.06 -4.18
N ARG A 29 2.02 7.58 -4.30
CA ARG A 29 0.97 7.69 -3.28
C ARG A 29 0.60 6.30 -2.78
N GLN A 30 0.58 6.16 -1.47
CA GLN A 30 0.09 4.96 -0.83
C GLN A 30 -1.44 5.04 -0.70
N ASN A 31 -2.15 4.10 -1.30
CA ASN A 31 -3.62 4.05 -1.25
C ASN A 31 -4.13 3.37 0.01
N SER A 32 -3.36 2.43 0.54
CA SER A 32 -3.69 1.69 1.75
C SER A 32 -2.43 1.38 2.54
N ALA A 33 -2.48 1.52 3.86
CA ALA A 33 -1.39 1.15 4.77
C ALA A 33 -1.40 -0.34 5.14
N GLN A 34 -2.31 -1.14 4.56
CA GLN A 34 -2.33 -2.59 4.80
C GLN A 34 -1.09 -3.26 4.19
N PRO A 35 -0.60 -4.34 4.80
CA PRO A 35 0.48 -5.14 4.23
C PRO A 35 0.18 -5.57 2.78
N GLY A 36 1.10 -5.28 1.86
CA GLY A 36 0.91 -5.59 0.43
C GLY A 36 -0.06 -4.67 -0.32
N GLY A 37 -0.56 -3.62 0.31
CA GLY A 37 -1.45 -2.64 -0.31
C GLY A 37 -0.84 -1.96 -1.54
N GLY A 38 -1.69 -1.62 -2.51
CA GLY A 38 -1.28 -0.98 -3.76
C GLY A 38 -0.72 0.42 -3.55
N LEU A 39 0.14 0.79 -4.46
CA LEU A 39 0.70 2.13 -4.59
C LEU A 39 0.33 2.68 -5.95
N ASP A 40 -0.14 3.91 -5.98
CA ASP A 40 -0.27 4.66 -7.21
C ASP A 40 1.06 5.35 -7.53
N ILE A 41 1.57 5.06 -8.68
CA ILE A 41 2.76 5.73 -9.22
C ILE A 41 2.32 6.59 -10.39
N LEU A 42 2.53 7.90 -10.27
CA LEU A 42 2.23 8.85 -11.33
C LEU A 42 3.53 9.43 -11.88
N VAL A 43 3.65 9.43 -13.20
CA VAL A 43 4.76 10.06 -13.90
C VAL A 43 4.25 11.37 -14.52
N ARG A 44 4.81 12.52 -14.11
CA ARG A 44 4.38 13.87 -14.51
C ARG A 44 2.99 14.29 -14.04
N GLY A 45 2.41 13.61 -13.04
CA GLY A 45 1.08 13.91 -12.51
C GLY A 45 -0.05 13.17 -13.23
N ALA A 46 -1.30 13.49 -12.88
CA ALA A 46 -2.47 12.88 -13.49
C ALA A 46 -2.74 13.52 -14.86
N GLY A 47 -2.69 12.72 -15.91
CA GLY A 47 -2.99 13.15 -17.28
C GLY A 47 -4.49 13.10 -17.61
N SER A 48 -5.27 12.33 -16.87
CA SER A 48 -6.71 12.17 -17.08
C SER A 48 -7.47 12.07 -15.76
N VAL A 49 -8.67 12.63 -15.73
CA VAL A 49 -9.57 12.55 -14.57
C VAL A 49 -10.32 11.21 -14.51
N ASN A 50 -10.60 10.62 -15.68
CA ASN A 50 -11.44 9.41 -15.80
C ASN A 50 -10.70 8.18 -16.32
N ALA A 51 -9.45 8.29 -16.76
CA ALA A 51 -8.66 7.19 -17.25
C ALA A 51 -7.56 6.78 -16.26
N ASN A 52 -7.08 5.55 -16.42
CA ASN A 52 -5.95 5.05 -15.65
C ASN A 52 -4.69 5.90 -15.95
N ASN A 53 -4.08 6.44 -14.91
CA ASN A 53 -2.87 7.27 -14.97
C ASN A 53 -1.59 6.49 -14.64
N ASP A 54 -1.68 5.17 -14.48
CA ASP A 54 -0.52 4.36 -14.11
C ASP A 54 0.49 4.25 -15.26
N PRO A 55 1.79 4.27 -14.95
CA PRO A 55 2.82 4.00 -15.94
C PRO A 55 2.84 2.52 -16.34
N LEU A 56 3.43 2.24 -17.48
CA LEU A 56 3.77 0.88 -17.88
C LEU A 56 4.97 0.39 -17.08
N TYR A 57 4.85 -0.77 -16.46
CA TYR A 57 5.99 -1.43 -15.79
C TYR A 57 6.64 -2.42 -16.75
N VAL A 58 7.96 -2.34 -16.85
CA VAL A 58 8.77 -3.25 -17.67
C VAL A 58 9.84 -3.86 -16.77
N VAL A 59 9.82 -5.18 -16.59
CA VAL A 59 10.80 -5.89 -15.76
C VAL A 59 11.65 -6.76 -16.68
N ASP A 60 12.96 -6.54 -16.68
CA ASP A 60 13.95 -7.22 -17.52
C ASP A 60 13.58 -7.26 -19.03
N GLY A 61 12.93 -6.20 -19.52
CA GLY A 61 12.50 -6.06 -20.91
C GLY A 61 11.08 -6.57 -21.19
N PHE A 62 10.41 -7.19 -20.23
CA PHE A 62 9.05 -7.70 -20.38
C PHE A 62 8.04 -6.76 -19.73
N PRO A 63 7.03 -6.27 -20.50
CA PRO A 63 5.97 -5.46 -19.94
C PRO A 63 5.07 -6.30 -19.02
N ILE A 64 4.87 -5.82 -17.82
CA ILE A 64 3.99 -6.47 -16.84
C ILE A 64 2.58 -5.93 -17.04
N ALA A 65 1.64 -6.84 -17.30
CA ALA A 65 0.23 -6.49 -17.32
C ALA A 65 -0.29 -6.28 -15.90
N LYS A 66 -1.06 -5.22 -15.67
CA LYS A 66 -1.93 -5.19 -14.50
C LYS A 66 -2.92 -6.35 -14.63
N ILE A 67 -3.03 -7.14 -13.59
CA ILE A 67 -4.17 -8.04 -13.47
C ILE A 67 -5.33 -7.13 -13.06
N ASP A 68 -6.14 -6.72 -14.04
CA ASP A 68 -7.38 -6.02 -13.77
C ASP A 68 -8.25 -6.94 -12.93
N GLN A 69 -8.47 -6.57 -11.70
CA GLN A 69 -9.52 -7.19 -10.89
C GLN A 69 -10.84 -6.98 -11.63
N PRO A 70 -11.77 -7.95 -11.66
CA PRO A 70 -13.04 -7.80 -12.35
C PRO A 70 -13.70 -6.49 -11.93
N GLN A 71 -13.96 -5.61 -12.90
CA GLN A 71 -14.72 -4.38 -12.70
C GLN A 71 -16.14 -4.76 -12.27
N GLY A 72 -16.46 -4.63 -11.01
CA GLY A 72 -17.78 -4.97 -10.50
C GLY A 72 -17.96 -4.68 -9.03
N VAL A 73 -16.89 -4.46 -8.31
CA VAL A 73 -16.95 -4.00 -6.92
C VAL A 73 -16.49 -2.55 -6.92
N ASN A 74 -17.37 -1.65 -6.51
CA ASN A 74 -17.09 -0.22 -6.44
C ASN A 74 -15.69 0.03 -5.90
N ASP A 75 -14.84 0.62 -6.72
CA ASP A 75 -13.40 0.92 -6.48
C ASP A 75 -13.18 1.67 -5.15
N ARG A 76 -14.22 2.34 -4.65
CA ARG A 76 -14.23 3.03 -3.35
C ARG A 76 -14.37 2.10 -2.14
N MET A 77 -14.84 0.86 -2.34
CA MET A 77 -15.02 -0.13 -1.27
C MET A 77 -13.95 -1.22 -1.25
N ASN A 78 -13.06 -1.26 -2.23
CA ASN A 78 -11.96 -2.22 -2.27
C ASN A 78 -10.61 -1.49 -2.22
N PRO A 79 -10.21 -0.93 -1.07
CA PRO A 79 -8.91 -0.26 -0.90
C PRO A 79 -7.72 -1.23 -0.95
N GLY A 80 -7.96 -2.48 -1.28
CA GLY A 80 -7.03 -3.58 -1.17
C GLY A 80 -6.50 -4.15 -2.49
N THR A 81 -6.42 -3.37 -3.57
CA THR A 81 -5.68 -3.83 -4.75
C THR A 81 -4.24 -4.08 -4.35
N GLN A 82 -3.78 -5.32 -4.54
CA GLN A 82 -2.38 -5.67 -4.30
C GLN A 82 -1.49 -4.86 -5.26
N GLY A 83 -0.35 -4.41 -4.76
CA GLY A 83 0.61 -3.68 -5.59
C GLY A 83 1.13 -4.56 -6.73
N VAL A 84 1.09 -4.04 -7.96
CA VAL A 84 1.55 -4.75 -9.18
C VAL A 84 2.99 -5.26 -9.04
N LEU A 85 3.82 -4.57 -8.25
CA LEU A 85 5.22 -4.93 -8.02
C LEU A 85 5.45 -5.78 -6.77
N ASN A 86 4.41 -6.26 -6.10
CA ASN A 86 4.56 -7.07 -4.88
C ASN A 86 5.22 -8.42 -5.13
N PHE A 87 5.17 -8.93 -6.36
CA PHE A 87 5.85 -10.18 -6.72
C PHE A 87 7.37 -10.04 -6.76
N LEU A 88 7.88 -8.82 -6.86
CA LEU A 88 9.31 -8.55 -7.03
C LEU A 88 9.98 -8.29 -5.68
N ASN A 89 11.05 -9.01 -5.41
CA ASN A 89 11.90 -8.75 -4.25
C ASN A 89 12.74 -7.48 -4.49
N PRO A 90 12.64 -6.43 -3.66
CA PRO A 90 13.44 -5.22 -3.79
C PRO A 90 14.95 -5.48 -3.78
N ASN A 91 15.40 -6.52 -3.05
CA ASN A 91 16.83 -6.88 -2.97
C ASN A 91 17.39 -7.42 -4.30
N ASP A 92 16.51 -7.92 -5.20
CA ASP A 92 16.94 -8.42 -6.52
C ASP A 92 17.03 -7.32 -7.58
N ILE A 93 16.71 -6.08 -7.25
CA ILE A 93 16.77 -4.96 -8.19
C ILE A 93 18.20 -4.46 -8.31
N GLU A 94 18.66 -4.29 -9.55
CA GLU A 94 19.93 -3.64 -9.87
C GLU A 94 19.75 -2.14 -10.05
N ARG A 95 18.71 -1.75 -10.83
CA ARG A 95 18.37 -0.34 -11.08
C ARG A 95 16.94 -0.16 -11.51
N VAL A 96 16.42 1.05 -11.32
CA VAL A 96 15.11 1.48 -11.80
C VAL A 96 15.28 2.75 -12.61
N GLU A 97 14.73 2.76 -13.81
CA GLU A 97 14.73 3.89 -14.73
C GLU A 97 13.29 4.32 -15.03
N VAL A 98 13.04 5.62 -15.02
CA VAL A 98 11.72 6.18 -15.32
C VAL A 98 11.82 6.96 -16.63
N LEU A 99 11.17 6.44 -17.67
CA LEU A 99 11.06 7.13 -18.95
C LEU A 99 9.82 8.02 -18.94
N LYS A 100 10.03 9.29 -19.17
CA LYS A 100 8.99 10.31 -19.12
C LYS A 100 8.72 10.89 -20.50
N ASP A 101 9.74 10.99 -21.33
CA ASP A 101 9.67 11.68 -22.61
C ASP A 101 9.01 10.81 -23.68
N ALA A 102 8.18 11.43 -24.52
CA ALA A 102 7.43 10.74 -25.56
C ALA A 102 8.34 9.94 -26.52
N SER A 103 9.53 10.46 -26.83
CA SER A 103 10.53 9.78 -27.67
C SER A 103 11.06 8.50 -27.02
N ALA A 104 11.30 8.53 -25.69
CA ALA A 104 11.77 7.38 -24.95
C ALA A 104 10.70 6.32 -24.72
N THR A 105 9.41 6.74 -24.66
CA THR A 105 8.27 5.83 -24.48
C THR A 105 7.73 5.25 -25.78
N ALA A 106 8.11 5.82 -26.94
CA ALA A 106 7.60 5.42 -28.25
C ALA A 106 7.80 3.93 -28.58
N ILE A 107 8.89 3.32 -28.11
CA ILE A 107 9.17 1.88 -28.33
C ILE A 107 8.13 0.95 -27.66
N TYR A 108 7.38 1.46 -26.67
CA TYR A 108 6.37 0.69 -25.94
C TYR A 108 4.94 0.99 -26.41
N GLY A 109 4.78 1.88 -27.42
CA GLY A 109 3.50 2.23 -28.04
C GLY A 109 2.54 2.95 -27.09
N ALA A 110 1.24 2.87 -27.41
CA ALA A 110 0.17 3.59 -26.69
C ALA A 110 0.10 3.26 -25.18
N ARG A 111 0.52 2.06 -24.80
CA ARG A 111 0.55 1.65 -23.38
C ARG A 111 1.52 2.49 -22.51
N ALA A 112 2.46 3.17 -23.12
CA ALA A 112 3.44 4.01 -22.48
C ALA A 112 3.04 5.50 -22.39
N ALA A 113 1.81 5.84 -22.71
CA ALA A 113 1.32 7.23 -22.74
C ALA A 113 1.51 7.95 -21.37
N ASN A 114 1.38 7.20 -20.27
CA ASN A 114 1.56 7.71 -18.90
C ASN A 114 3.01 7.54 -18.37
N GLY A 115 3.97 7.25 -19.25
CA GLY A 115 5.35 6.98 -18.88
C GLY A 115 5.65 5.48 -18.71
N VAL A 116 6.93 5.16 -18.55
CA VAL A 116 7.40 3.77 -18.37
C VAL A 116 8.35 3.70 -17.19
N VAL A 117 8.14 2.73 -16.31
CA VAL A 117 9.06 2.37 -15.22
C VAL A 117 9.77 1.08 -15.60
N ILE A 118 11.07 1.18 -15.92
CA ILE A 118 11.90 0.05 -16.28
C ILE A 118 12.65 -0.42 -15.04
N ILE A 119 12.48 -1.68 -14.71
CA ILE A 119 13.15 -2.35 -13.59
C ILE A 119 14.12 -3.37 -14.17
N THR A 120 15.38 -3.17 -13.93
CA THR A 120 16.42 -4.14 -14.27
C THR A 120 16.81 -4.88 -13.00
N THR A 121 16.78 -6.21 -13.07
CA THR A 121 17.12 -7.05 -11.93
C THR A 121 18.59 -7.49 -12.01
N LYS A 122 19.17 -7.82 -10.86
CA LYS A 122 20.51 -8.35 -10.73
C LYS A 122 20.67 -9.62 -11.56
N ARG A 123 21.84 -9.79 -12.15
CA ARG A 123 22.21 -10.96 -12.96
C ARG A 123 23.47 -11.61 -12.42
N GLY A 124 23.76 -12.80 -12.91
CA GLY A 124 25.05 -13.43 -12.73
C GLY A 124 26.19 -12.56 -13.26
N ALA A 125 27.35 -12.66 -12.67
CA ALA A 125 28.54 -11.95 -13.09
C ALA A 125 29.73 -12.91 -13.13
N GLU A 126 30.71 -12.58 -13.97
CA GLU A 126 32.01 -13.31 -14.00
C GLU A 126 32.70 -13.15 -12.66
N GLY A 127 33.15 -14.25 -12.07
CA GLY A 127 33.87 -14.25 -10.81
C GLY A 127 33.64 -15.50 -9.99
N LYS A 128 34.32 -15.57 -8.84
CA LYS A 128 34.09 -16.65 -7.86
C LYS A 128 32.68 -16.60 -7.33
N PRO A 129 32.08 -17.76 -6.98
CA PRO A 129 30.79 -17.80 -6.33
C PRO A 129 30.75 -16.91 -5.08
N GLN A 130 29.78 -16.02 -5.01
CA GLN A 130 29.51 -15.15 -3.86
C GLN A 130 28.14 -15.53 -3.29
N VAL A 131 28.09 -15.71 -1.99
CA VAL A 131 26.85 -15.96 -1.24
C VAL A 131 26.62 -14.76 -0.35
N ASP A 132 25.48 -14.12 -0.51
CA ASP A 132 25.05 -13.00 0.33
C ASP A 132 23.78 -13.41 1.08
N TYR A 133 23.78 -13.24 2.39
CA TYR A 133 22.61 -13.42 3.23
C TYR A 133 22.32 -12.13 3.99
N SER A 134 21.06 -11.68 3.94
CA SER A 134 20.60 -10.56 4.74
C SER A 134 19.32 -10.92 5.51
N TYR A 135 19.24 -10.42 6.73
CA TYR A 135 18.09 -10.54 7.61
C TYR A 135 17.69 -9.16 8.11
N ASN A 136 16.42 -8.83 7.96
CA ASN A 136 15.83 -7.61 8.47
C ASN A 136 14.67 -7.96 9.41
N TYR A 137 14.62 -7.30 10.55
CA TYR A 137 13.53 -7.41 11.49
C TYR A 137 13.12 -6.02 11.98
N SER A 138 11.83 -5.71 11.92
CA SER A 138 11.32 -4.43 12.37
C SER A 138 9.97 -4.58 13.07
N PHE A 139 9.70 -3.65 13.99
CA PHE A 139 8.45 -3.54 14.70
C PHE A 139 7.63 -2.38 14.14
N GLN A 140 6.33 -2.59 14.05
CA GLN A 140 5.36 -1.57 13.71
C GLN A 140 4.46 -1.37 14.93
N LYS A 141 4.32 -0.14 15.36
CA LYS A 141 3.43 0.21 16.47
C LYS A 141 2.37 1.17 15.95
N TYR A 142 1.15 0.95 16.36
CA TYR A 142 0.11 1.96 16.20
C TYR A 142 0.47 3.17 17.05
N SER A 143 0.50 4.34 16.41
CA SER A 143 0.63 5.60 17.16
C SER A 143 -0.77 6.06 17.54
N ASP A 144 -1.09 6.00 18.80
CA ASP A 144 -2.36 6.49 19.33
C ASP A 144 -2.34 8.02 19.33
N ASN A 145 -2.83 8.59 18.23
CA ASN A 145 -2.94 10.04 18.05
C ASN A 145 -4.38 10.53 18.29
N TYR A 146 -5.29 9.62 18.61
CA TYR A 146 -6.69 9.93 18.84
C TYR A 146 -7.07 9.55 20.26
N ASP A 147 -7.48 10.55 21.03
CA ASP A 147 -8.07 10.33 22.34
C ASP A 147 -9.52 9.87 22.13
N MET A 148 -9.76 8.60 22.38
CA MET A 148 -11.07 7.99 22.16
C MET A 148 -11.96 8.26 23.38
N LEU A 149 -13.19 8.68 23.11
CA LEU A 149 -14.19 8.88 24.16
C LEU A 149 -14.40 7.59 24.96
N SER A 150 -14.41 7.70 26.27
CA SER A 150 -14.95 6.67 27.15
C SER A 150 -16.44 6.45 26.89
N LEU A 151 -17.00 5.34 27.37
CA LEU A 151 -18.44 5.09 27.24
C LEU A 151 -19.27 6.20 27.89
N GLN A 152 -18.84 6.71 29.02
CA GLN A 152 -19.52 7.82 29.73
C GLN A 152 -19.51 9.09 28.86
N GLU A 153 -18.36 9.50 28.36
CA GLU A 153 -18.23 10.68 27.51
C GLU A 153 -19.03 10.53 26.23
N TRP A 154 -18.99 9.33 25.62
CA TRP A 154 -19.80 9.05 24.41
C TRP A 154 -21.30 9.19 24.70
N MET A 155 -21.80 8.70 25.84
CA MET A 155 -23.21 8.82 26.22
C MET A 155 -23.62 10.29 26.43
N VAL A 156 -22.75 11.11 27.02
CA VAL A 156 -22.95 12.55 27.18
C VAL A 156 -23.03 13.23 25.80
N GLU A 157 -22.05 12.98 24.93
CA GLU A 157 -22.02 13.57 23.59
C GLU A 157 -23.20 13.05 22.72
N LYS A 158 -23.63 11.82 22.93
CA LYS A 158 -24.83 11.29 22.26
C LYS A 158 -26.11 12.01 22.69
N ASN A 159 -26.27 12.28 23.97
CA ASN A 159 -27.38 13.08 24.48
C ASN A 159 -27.39 14.47 23.86
N LYS A 160 -26.21 15.12 23.83
CA LYS A 160 -26.04 16.46 23.25
C LYS A 160 -26.34 16.46 21.75
N SER A 161 -25.77 15.56 20.99
CA SER A 161 -25.99 15.48 19.55
C SER A 161 -27.46 15.18 19.21
N THR A 162 -28.13 14.36 20.01
CA THR A 162 -29.55 14.05 19.81
C THR A 162 -30.44 15.26 20.14
N TRP A 163 -30.07 16.03 21.15
CA TRP A 163 -30.72 17.31 21.47
C TRP A 163 -30.52 18.33 20.35
N GLU A 164 -29.31 18.53 19.88
CA GLU A 164 -28.98 19.46 18.80
C GLU A 164 -29.73 19.08 17.51
N TYR A 165 -29.79 17.77 17.18
CA TYR A 165 -30.55 17.28 16.03
C TYR A 165 -32.07 17.56 16.18
N TRP A 166 -32.65 17.31 17.38
CA TRP A 166 -34.03 17.60 17.63
C TRP A 166 -34.34 19.12 17.52
N VAL A 167 -33.48 19.97 18.05
CA VAL A 167 -33.55 21.42 17.95
C VAL A 167 -33.56 21.87 16.48
N TRP A 168 -32.65 21.32 15.70
CA TRP A 168 -32.55 21.61 14.26
C TRP A 168 -33.78 21.12 13.50
N GLU A 169 -34.25 19.90 13.71
CA GLU A 169 -35.43 19.32 13.07
C GLU A 169 -36.69 20.14 13.36
N ASN A 170 -36.79 20.71 14.55
CA ASN A 170 -37.93 21.55 14.95
C ASN A 170 -37.81 23.00 14.49
N GLY A 171 -36.75 23.35 13.76
CA GLY A 171 -36.55 24.66 13.17
C GLY A 171 -36.24 25.77 14.19
N VAL A 172 -35.61 25.42 15.30
CA VAL A 172 -35.16 26.37 16.32
C VAL A 172 -33.86 27.05 15.85
N GLY A 173 -33.78 28.34 16.08
CA GLY A 173 -32.57 29.11 15.79
C GLY A 173 -32.63 29.92 14.49
N PRO A 174 -31.49 30.50 14.03
CA PRO A 174 -31.46 31.48 12.95
C PRO A 174 -31.90 30.92 11.60
N TRP A 175 -31.77 29.63 11.39
CA TRP A 175 -32.11 28.97 10.11
C TRP A 175 -33.57 28.54 10.01
N GLY A 176 -34.23 28.28 11.15
CA GLY A 176 -35.62 27.80 11.19
C GLY A 176 -36.61 28.83 11.68
N GLY A 177 -36.14 29.92 12.31
CA GLY A 177 -36.95 31.06 12.76
C GLY A 177 -37.83 30.78 13.97
N LYS A 178 -37.85 29.57 14.56
CA LYS A 178 -38.64 29.24 15.74
C LYS A 178 -37.84 29.47 17.03
N THR A 179 -38.54 29.83 18.10
CA THR A 179 -37.96 29.80 19.44
C THR A 179 -38.01 28.38 20.00
N LEU A 180 -37.09 28.07 20.92
CA LEU A 180 -37.06 26.78 21.59
C LEU A 180 -38.37 26.50 22.32
N GLU A 181 -38.99 27.50 22.95
CA GLU A 181 -40.25 27.40 23.65
C GLU A 181 -41.41 27.02 22.68
N ALA A 182 -41.45 27.63 21.49
CA ALA A 182 -42.42 27.29 20.47
C ALA A 182 -42.23 25.84 19.94
N ALA A 183 -41.00 25.38 19.80
CA ALA A 183 -40.68 24.02 19.38
C ALA A 183 -41.11 23.00 20.46
N ILE A 184 -40.89 23.30 21.72
CA ILE A 184 -41.33 22.44 22.85
C ILE A 184 -42.83 22.35 22.94
N ARG A 185 -43.56 23.47 22.73
CA ARG A 185 -45.02 23.48 22.76
C ARG A 185 -45.67 22.73 21.59
N SER A 186 -45.04 22.80 20.41
CA SER A 186 -45.55 22.14 19.19
C SER A 186 -44.40 21.51 18.39
N PRO A 187 -43.91 20.37 18.86
CA PRO A 187 -42.78 19.68 18.20
C PRO A 187 -43.22 19.11 16.85
N LYS A 188 -42.30 19.08 15.91
CA LYS A 188 -42.52 18.52 14.58
C LYS A 188 -42.92 17.04 14.69
N GLY A 189 -44.04 16.68 14.08
CA GLY A 189 -44.58 15.32 14.17
C GLY A 189 -45.14 14.93 15.55
N GLY A 190 -45.35 15.92 16.47
CA GLY A 190 -45.86 15.64 17.83
C GLY A 190 -44.88 14.94 18.77
N LEU A 191 -43.63 14.78 18.36
CA LEU A 191 -42.61 14.03 19.12
C LEU A 191 -41.80 14.96 20.03
N SER A 192 -42.05 14.88 21.34
CA SER A 192 -41.20 15.57 22.32
C SER A 192 -39.81 14.98 22.37
N TYR A 193 -38.83 15.82 22.75
CA TYR A 193 -37.48 15.34 22.98
C TYR A 193 -37.45 14.35 24.15
N THR A 194 -36.80 13.21 23.90
CA THR A 194 -36.50 12.23 24.95
C THR A 194 -34.99 12.01 24.98
N GLN A 195 -34.39 12.23 26.13
CA GLN A 195 -32.97 12.03 26.33
C GLN A 195 -32.62 10.53 26.24
N PRO A 196 -31.72 10.13 25.35
CA PRO A 196 -31.34 8.73 25.17
C PRO A 196 -30.79 8.05 26.44
N TYR A 197 -29.98 8.75 27.22
CA TYR A 197 -29.36 8.22 28.43
C TYR A 197 -29.60 9.13 29.61
N THR A 198 -30.06 8.54 30.73
CA THR A 198 -30.22 9.26 31.99
C THR A 198 -28.88 9.46 32.69
N GLU A 199 -28.79 10.43 33.61
CA GLU A 199 -27.59 10.66 34.43
C GLU A 199 -27.18 9.43 35.23
N ALA A 200 -28.16 8.68 35.75
CA ALA A 200 -27.89 7.44 36.49
C ALA A 200 -27.27 6.35 35.59
N GLN A 201 -27.72 6.23 34.32
CA GLN A 201 -27.12 5.32 33.36
C GLN A 201 -25.69 5.74 32.98
N ILE A 202 -25.46 7.03 32.78
CA ILE A 202 -24.13 7.57 32.48
C ILE A 202 -23.18 7.32 33.67
N ALA A 203 -23.62 7.61 34.90
CA ALA A 203 -22.82 7.37 36.09
C ALA A 203 -22.50 5.89 36.32
N ALA A 204 -23.42 4.99 35.97
CA ALA A 204 -23.24 3.54 36.08
C ALA A 204 -22.40 2.94 34.96
N ALA A 205 -22.19 3.68 33.88
CA ALA A 205 -21.52 3.21 32.67
C ALA A 205 -20.04 3.09 32.88
N GLY A 206 -19.21 2.44 33.15
CA GLY A 206 -17.74 2.45 33.27
C GLY A 206 -17.05 3.07 32.07
N ALA A 207 -15.77 2.85 31.97
CA ALA A 207 -14.96 3.35 30.87
C ALA A 207 -15.35 2.77 29.49
N GLY A 208 -16.03 1.62 29.48
CA GLY A 208 -16.41 0.91 28.26
C GLY A 208 -15.27 0.10 27.69
N THR A 209 -15.38 -0.22 26.41
CA THR A 209 -14.39 -1.02 25.66
C THR A 209 -13.65 -0.13 24.68
N ASN A 210 -12.33 -0.09 24.76
CA ASN A 210 -11.50 0.52 23.74
C ASN A 210 -11.41 -0.42 22.53
N TRP A 211 -12.21 -0.16 21.52
CA TRP A 211 -12.26 -0.96 20.30
C TRP A 211 -10.98 -0.91 19.50
N LEU A 212 -10.21 0.18 19.57
CA LEU A 212 -8.92 0.27 18.89
C LEU A 212 -7.92 -0.73 19.49
N ASP A 213 -7.86 -0.87 20.80
CA ASP A 213 -6.96 -1.84 21.45
C ASP A 213 -7.34 -3.29 21.10
N LEU A 214 -8.64 -3.54 20.90
CA LEU A 214 -9.11 -4.87 20.50
C LEU A 214 -8.71 -5.25 19.08
N ILE A 215 -8.72 -4.29 18.16
CA ILE A 215 -8.44 -4.54 16.73
C ILE A 215 -6.98 -4.31 16.37
N THR A 216 -6.20 -3.63 17.21
CA THR A 216 -4.79 -3.36 16.96
C THR A 216 -3.86 -4.32 17.69
N ARG A 217 -2.65 -4.41 17.21
CA ARG A 217 -1.51 -5.11 17.81
C ARG A 217 -0.20 -4.44 17.42
N ASN A 218 0.88 -4.77 18.11
CA ASN A 218 2.20 -4.48 17.57
C ASN A 218 2.43 -5.39 16.37
N GLY A 219 2.62 -4.78 15.21
CA GLY A 219 2.99 -5.48 13.98
C GLY A 219 4.49 -5.79 13.97
N GLN A 220 4.88 -6.77 13.17
CA GLN A 220 6.28 -7.13 12.98
C GLN A 220 6.52 -7.49 11.52
N VAL A 221 7.69 -7.12 11.05
CA VAL A 221 8.13 -7.47 9.69
C VAL A 221 9.44 -8.22 9.83
N GLN A 222 9.53 -9.36 9.18
CA GLN A 222 10.77 -10.12 9.05
C GLN A 222 11.02 -10.45 7.59
N GLU A 223 12.28 -10.31 7.19
CA GLU A 223 12.73 -10.61 5.85
C GLU A 223 14.03 -11.38 5.89
N HIS A 224 14.07 -12.49 5.17
CA HIS A 224 15.27 -13.27 4.92
C HIS A 224 15.55 -13.26 3.42
N ASN A 225 16.74 -12.90 3.04
CA ASN A 225 17.16 -12.89 1.66
C ASN A 225 18.50 -13.62 1.53
N LEU A 226 18.52 -14.67 0.70
CA LEU A 226 19.72 -15.43 0.38
C LEU A 226 19.96 -15.34 -1.12
N SER A 227 21.13 -14.88 -1.52
CA SER A 227 21.53 -14.85 -2.93
C SER A 227 22.85 -15.53 -3.18
N LEU A 228 22.94 -16.22 -4.29
CA LEU A 228 24.15 -16.85 -4.82
C LEU A 228 24.37 -16.32 -6.23
N ARG A 229 25.52 -15.78 -6.51
CA ARG A 229 25.90 -15.32 -7.85
C ARG A 229 27.35 -15.67 -8.17
N GLY A 230 27.63 -15.91 -9.43
CA GLY A 230 28.97 -16.23 -9.89
C GLY A 230 28.97 -16.59 -11.36
N GLY A 231 30.12 -17.03 -11.83
CA GLY A 231 30.22 -17.57 -13.17
C GLY A 231 31.58 -17.38 -13.82
N SER A 232 31.67 -17.90 -15.02
CA SER A 232 32.80 -17.75 -15.93
C SER A 232 32.43 -16.85 -17.10
N LYS A 233 33.37 -16.65 -18.04
CA LYS A 233 33.06 -15.97 -19.32
C LYS A 233 31.96 -16.66 -20.13
N ALA A 234 31.87 -18.01 -20.00
CA ALA A 234 30.92 -18.80 -20.73
C ALA A 234 29.56 -18.94 -20.00
N THR A 235 29.58 -19.06 -18.68
CA THR A 235 28.38 -19.31 -17.89
C THR A 235 28.31 -18.33 -16.73
N GLN A 236 27.23 -17.57 -16.62
CA GLN A 236 26.95 -16.68 -15.50
C GLN A 236 25.61 -17.09 -14.89
N TYR A 237 25.55 -17.10 -13.57
CA TYR A 237 24.35 -17.53 -12.86
C TYR A 237 24.08 -16.67 -11.64
N MET A 238 22.78 -16.54 -11.33
CA MET A 238 22.27 -15.95 -10.09
C MET A 238 21.08 -16.78 -9.62
N LEU A 239 21.04 -17.04 -8.32
CA LEU A 239 19.92 -17.63 -7.59
C LEU A 239 19.60 -16.71 -6.40
N SER A 240 18.36 -16.38 -6.20
CA SER A 240 17.89 -15.61 -5.06
C SER A 240 16.67 -16.27 -4.44
N LEU A 241 16.65 -16.36 -3.12
CA LEU A 241 15.56 -16.86 -2.30
C LEU A 241 15.19 -15.75 -1.32
N ASN A 242 13.92 -15.36 -1.30
CA ASN A 242 13.40 -14.36 -0.37
C ASN A 242 12.18 -14.92 0.36
N TYR A 243 12.21 -14.78 1.67
CA TYR A 243 11.06 -14.93 2.56
C TYR A 243 10.78 -13.58 3.20
N PHE A 244 9.56 -13.11 3.07
CA PHE A 244 9.09 -11.87 3.64
C PHE A 244 7.76 -12.11 4.34
N ASP A 245 7.69 -11.75 5.63
CA ASP A 245 6.48 -11.82 6.45
C ASP A 245 6.23 -10.47 7.12
N ASN A 246 5.09 -9.90 6.84
CA ASN A 246 4.64 -8.63 7.40
C ASN A 246 3.30 -8.83 8.11
N GLN A 247 3.33 -8.82 9.42
CA GLN A 247 2.14 -8.82 10.25
C GLN A 247 1.72 -7.39 10.52
N GLY A 248 0.58 -7.00 9.96
CA GLY A 248 0.06 -5.64 10.09
C GLY A 248 -0.35 -5.28 11.51
N ILE A 249 -0.49 -3.99 11.75
CA ILE A 249 -0.92 -3.40 13.03
C ILE A 249 -2.37 -3.79 13.35
N ILE A 250 -3.23 -3.91 12.33
CA ILE A 250 -4.59 -4.39 12.51
C ILE A 250 -4.55 -5.92 12.57
N ARG A 251 -5.22 -6.50 13.57
CA ARG A 251 -5.33 -7.96 13.71
C ARG A 251 -5.92 -8.58 12.45
N ASN A 252 -5.46 -9.75 12.09
CA ASN A 252 -5.83 -10.48 10.87
C ASN A 252 -5.42 -9.79 9.55
N SER A 253 -4.62 -8.73 9.59
CA SER A 253 -3.96 -8.19 8.41
C SER A 253 -2.51 -8.66 8.35
N GLY A 254 -2.06 -9.07 7.18
CA GLY A 254 -0.69 -9.53 6.97
C GLY A 254 -0.42 -9.88 5.52
N MET A 255 0.84 -10.04 5.19
CA MET A 255 1.29 -10.51 3.89
C MET A 255 2.53 -11.38 4.07
N THR A 256 2.48 -12.60 3.60
CA THR A 256 3.64 -13.51 3.55
C THR A 256 3.99 -13.76 2.09
N ARG A 257 5.25 -13.56 1.73
CA ARG A 257 5.74 -13.74 0.36
C ARG A 257 6.96 -14.66 0.35
N TYR A 258 6.92 -15.62 -0.56
CA TYR A 258 8.04 -16.48 -0.92
C TYR A 258 8.44 -16.19 -2.34
N THR A 259 9.69 -15.85 -2.60
CA THR A 259 10.19 -15.58 -3.96
C THR A 259 11.42 -16.42 -4.24
N LEU A 260 11.39 -17.12 -5.35
CA LEU A 260 12.54 -17.78 -5.97
C LEU A 260 12.83 -17.07 -7.28
N LYS A 261 14.05 -16.60 -7.45
CA LYS A 261 14.52 -16.07 -8.71
C LYS A 261 15.80 -16.76 -9.15
N THR A 262 15.86 -17.13 -10.42
CA THR A 262 17.07 -17.63 -11.03
C THR A 262 17.32 -16.98 -12.38
N ASN A 263 18.57 -16.69 -12.65
CA ASN A 263 19.03 -16.19 -13.93
C ASN A 263 20.27 -16.99 -14.31
N ILE A 264 20.29 -17.51 -15.53
CA ILE A 264 21.42 -18.25 -16.11
C ILE A 264 21.65 -17.73 -17.52
N ASP A 265 22.84 -17.23 -17.76
CA ASP A 265 23.31 -16.83 -19.09
C ASP A 265 24.45 -17.79 -19.50
N GLN A 266 24.24 -18.53 -20.60
CA GLN A 266 25.19 -19.47 -21.15
C GLN A 266 25.59 -19.08 -22.56
N LYS A 267 26.88 -18.93 -22.82
CA LYS A 267 27.43 -18.75 -24.17
C LYS A 267 27.96 -20.09 -24.68
N PHE A 268 27.60 -20.40 -25.92
CA PHE A 268 28.10 -21.59 -26.63
C PHE A 268 28.90 -21.14 -27.83
N LEU A 269 30.17 -21.55 -27.90
CA LEU A 269 31.11 -21.33 -29.04
C LEU A 269 31.12 -19.86 -29.54
N ASP A 270 30.94 -18.89 -28.67
CA ASP A 270 30.83 -17.45 -28.99
C ASP A 270 29.79 -17.07 -30.06
N ILE A 271 28.99 -18.04 -30.54
CA ILE A 271 28.00 -17.85 -31.57
C ILE A 271 26.57 -17.76 -30.97
N PHE A 272 26.29 -18.59 -29.96
CA PHE A 272 24.96 -18.69 -29.35
C PHE A 272 24.99 -18.22 -27.90
N LYS A 273 24.00 -17.42 -27.52
CA LYS A 273 23.73 -17.07 -26.14
C LYS A 273 22.35 -17.59 -25.74
N LEU A 274 22.31 -18.46 -24.74
CA LEU A 274 21.08 -18.91 -24.09
C LEU A 274 20.93 -18.16 -22.78
N GLY A 275 19.80 -17.49 -22.58
CA GLY A 275 19.42 -16.84 -21.33
C GLY A 275 18.16 -17.46 -20.74
N LEU A 276 18.21 -17.84 -19.49
CA LEU A 276 17.04 -18.23 -18.68
C LEU A 276 16.84 -17.19 -17.60
N ASN A 277 15.63 -16.65 -17.49
CA ASN A 277 15.23 -15.78 -16.39
C ASN A 277 13.87 -16.28 -15.87
N LEU A 278 13.87 -16.81 -14.64
CA LEU A 278 12.69 -17.38 -14.00
C LEU A 278 12.49 -16.68 -12.65
N THR A 279 11.26 -16.21 -12.42
CA THR A 279 10.82 -15.70 -11.12
C THR A 279 9.53 -16.41 -10.73
N LEU A 280 9.56 -17.08 -9.59
CA LEU A 280 8.39 -17.73 -8.98
C LEU A 280 8.09 -17.01 -7.67
N THR A 281 6.84 -16.57 -7.51
CA THR A 281 6.40 -15.88 -6.30
C THR A 281 5.07 -16.44 -5.85
N ARG A 282 4.97 -16.70 -4.54
CA ARG A 282 3.72 -16.98 -3.84
C ARG A 282 3.50 -15.90 -2.78
N ILE A 283 2.33 -15.30 -2.79
CA ILE A 283 1.87 -14.30 -1.83
C ILE A 283 0.65 -14.87 -1.09
#